data_23d8ab385cd06a0282b74dd707de426c
#
_entry.id   23d8ab385cd06a0282b74dd707de426c
#
_cell.length_a   1.000
_cell.length_b   1.000
_cell.length_c   1.000
_cell.angle_alpha   90.00
_cell.angle_beta   90.00
_cell.angle_gamma   90.00
#
_symmetry.space_group_name_H-M   'P 1'
#
loop_
_entity.id
_entity.type
_entity.pdbx_description
1 polymer ?
#
loop_
_entity_poly.entity_id
_entity_poly.type
_entity_poly.pdbx_seq_one_letter_code
_entity_poly.pdbx_strand_id
1 'polypeptide(L)'
;EKDYAGNIITAANAGNTQRVDLPNGDILLPVRYMADSKKVNYTSIVALCRFDGEKLVYLKHGTEHSIPRDRGLYEPSLIEHKGEYFLTLRADHSGFVTKGIDGLSFEKIREWTFDDGKPLESYNTQQHWISAGGSLFLIYTRRAGDNNHIFRHRAPLFIAEVDPERLCVIRSTEKVLLAENEATLGNS
;
A
#
# COMPACT_ATOMS: atom_id res chain seq x y z
N GLU A 1 9.18 -8.62 18.98
CA GLU A 1 7.77 -8.86 18.82
C GLU A 1 7.54 -10.17 18.05
N LYS A 2 6.32 -10.71 18.08
CA LYS A 2 5.97 -11.96 17.40
C LYS A 2 4.77 -11.74 16.48
N ASP A 3 4.74 -12.48 15.38
CA ASP A 3 3.58 -12.61 14.53
C ASP A 3 2.51 -13.53 15.18
N TYR A 4 1.34 -13.66 14.55
CA TYR A 4 0.26 -14.52 15.08
C TYR A 4 0.61 -16.02 15.05
N ALA A 5 1.55 -16.43 14.21
CA ALA A 5 2.07 -17.81 14.20
C ALA A 5 3.14 -18.05 15.29
N GLY A 6 3.54 -17.00 16.05
CA GLY A 6 4.52 -17.07 17.12
C GLY A 6 5.97 -16.89 16.66
N ASN A 7 6.23 -16.59 15.40
CA ASN A 7 7.57 -16.33 14.89
C ASN A 7 8.07 -14.96 15.34
N ILE A 8 9.38 -14.83 15.55
CA ILE A 8 9.98 -13.53 15.88
C ILE A 8 9.95 -12.66 14.64
N ILE A 9 9.35 -11.46 14.75
CA ILE A 9 9.36 -10.44 13.71
C ILE A 9 10.79 -9.91 13.55
N THR A 10 11.33 -10.08 12.36
CA THR A 10 12.67 -9.60 11.98
C THR A 10 12.57 -8.67 10.79
N ALA A 11 13.60 -7.85 10.56
CA ALA A 11 13.70 -6.95 9.41
C ALA A 11 12.43 -6.11 9.16
N ALA A 12 11.78 -5.65 10.23
CA ALA A 12 10.63 -4.76 10.14
C ALA A 12 11.04 -3.40 9.54
N ASN A 13 10.23 -2.88 8.62
CA ASN A 13 10.50 -1.61 7.95
C ASN A 13 9.19 -0.90 7.60
N ALA A 14 9.15 0.40 7.88
CA ALA A 14 8.03 1.30 7.55
C ALA A 14 8.43 2.37 6.51
N GLY A 15 9.46 2.12 5.72
CA GLY A 15 9.87 3.03 4.64
C GLY A 15 8.86 3.05 3.50
N ASN A 16 8.65 4.23 2.90
CA ASN A 16 7.73 4.47 1.78
C ASN A 16 6.28 4.10 2.10
N THR A 17 5.84 4.34 3.34
CA THR A 17 4.47 4.06 3.78
C THR A 17 3.72 5.35 4.07
N GLN A 18 2.40 5.28 3.97
CA GLN A 18 1.49 6.34 4.40
C GLN A 18 0.77 5.85 5.65
N ARG A 19 0.89 6.61 6.74
CA ARG A 19 0.30 6.31 8.05
C ARG A 19 -0.96 7.13 8.30
N VAL A 20 -1.71 6.75 9.34
CA VAL A 20 -2.84 7.54 9.86
C VAL A 20 -2.57 7.89 11.32
N ASP A 21 -2.65 9.17 11.66
CA ASP A 21 -2.57 9.66 13.04
C ASP A 21 -3.99 9.73 13.60
N LEU A 22 -4.22 9.04 14.73
CA LEU A 22 -5.53 8.97 15.37
C LEU A 22 -5.79 10.18 16.27
N PRO A 23 -7.05 10.58 16.49
CA PRO A 23 -7.39 11.75 17.35
C PRO A 23 -6.88 11.65 18.80
N ASN A 24 -6.65 10.44 19.31
CA ASN A 24 -6.11 10.22 20.66
C ASN A 24 -4.58 10.29 20.73
N GLY A 25 -3.91 10.61 19.61
CA GLY A 25 -2.45 10.69 19.51
C GLY A 25 -1.74 9.36 19.21
N ASP A 26 -2.47 8.26 19.13
CA ASP A 26 -1.91 7.00 18.64
C ASP A 26 -1.72 7.04 17.12
N ILE A 27 -0.90 6.15 16.60
CA ILE A 27 -0.50 6.12 15.19
C ILE A 27 -0.78 4.72 14.63
N LEU A 28 -1.51 4.65 13.54
CA LEU A 28 -1.63 3.46 12.70
C LEU A 28 -0.50 3.49 11.67
N LEU A 29 0.54 2.71 11.92
CA LEU A 29 1.76 2.66 11.11
C LEU A 29 1.79 1.38 10.27
N PRO A 30 1.64 1.47 8.94
CA PRO A 30 1.86 0.33 8.06
C PRO A 30 3.33 -0.10 8.07
N VAL A 31 3.56 -1.40 8.21
CA VAL A 31 4.90 -2.00 8.34
C VAL A 31 4.95 -3.28 7.52
N ARG A 32 6.09 -3.54 6.87
CA ARG A 32 6.42 -4.87 6.38
C ARG A 32 7.44 -5.54 7.30
N TYR A 33 7.42 -6.86 7.36
CA TYR A 33 8.42 -7.64 8.08
C TYR A 33 8.69 -8.99 7.41
N MET A 34 9.74 -9.67 7.82
CA MET A 34 10.01 -11.06 7.45
C MET A 34 9.90 -11.95 8.69
N ALA A 35 9.14 -13.03 8.59
CA ALA A 35 9.07 -14.07 9.62
C ALA A 35 10.28 -15.01 9.59
N ASP A 36 10.90 -15.18 8.41
CA ASP A 36 12.11 -15.96 8.20
C ASP A 36 13.17 -15.12 7.47
N SER A 37 14.27 -14.81 8.14
CA SER A 37 15.36 -14.02 7.57
C SER A 37 16.13 -14.71 6.44
N LYS A 38 15.95 -16.03 6.26
CA LYS A 38 16.58 -16.81 5.19
C LYS A 38 15.80 -16.78 3.88
N LYS A 39 14.51 -16.39 3.94
CA LYS A 39 13.62 -16.35 2.79
C LYS A 39 13.02 -14.96 2.66
N VAL A 40 13.39 -14.26 1.59
CA VAL A 40 12.81 -12.93 1.31
C VAL A 40 11.36 -13.10 0.87
N ASN A 41 10.46 -13.08 1.84
CA ASN A 41 9.02 -13.03 1.64
C ASN A 41 8.41 -12.16 2.74
N TYR A 42 7.93 -10.99 2.36
CA TYR A 42 7.41 -9.99 3.30
C TYR A 42 5.94 -10.22 3.60
N THR A 43 5.60 -10.04 4.87
CA THR A 43 4.24 -9.86 5.37
C THR A 43 4.04 -8.39 5.70
N SER A 44 2.90 -7.83 5.32
CA SER A 44 2.51 -6.46 5.65
C SER A 44 1.44 -6.45 6.73
N ILE A 45 1.55 -5.52 7.65
CA ILE A 45 0.64 -5.29 8.78
C ILE A 45 0.39 -3.79 8.95
N VAL A 46 -0.63 -3.44 9.74
CA VAL A 46 -0.74 -2.12 10.35
C VAL A 46 -0.47 -2.27 11.84
N ALA A 47 0.55 -1.60 12.34
CA ALA A 47 0.89 -1.54 13.76
C ALA A 47 0.22 -0.34 14.42
N LEU A 48 -0.42 -0.55 15.58
CA LEU A 48 -0.83 0.52 16.47
C LEU A 48 0.36 0.89 17.34
N CYS A 49 0.74 2.16 17.29
CA CYS A 49 1.88 2.68 18.02
C CYS A 49 1.48 3.93 18.81
N ARG A 50 2.25 4.23 19.85
CA ARG A 50 2.11 5.47 20.65
C ARG A 50 3.47 6.16 20.73
N PHE A 51 3.49 7.47 20.55
CA PHE A 51 4.67 8.27 20.83
C PHE A 51 4.66 8.66 22.32
N ASP A 52 5.70 8.27 23.06
CA ASP A 52 5.80 8.51 24.52
C ASP A 52 6.53 9.82 24.89
N GLY A 53 6.91 10.61 23.87
CA GLY A 53 7.69 11.83 24.00
C GLY A 53 9.15 11.68 23.57
N GLU A 54 9.66 10.46 23.49
CA GLU A 54 11.03 10.15 23.07
C GLU A 54 11.07 9.18 21.89
N LYS A 55 10.23 8.16 21.92
CA LYS A 55 10.22 7.07 20.93
C LYS A 55 8.81 6.63 20.58
N LEU A 56 8.72 5.90 19.48
CA LEU A 56 7.50 5.23 19.06
C LEU A 56 7.42 3.85 19.71
N VAL A 57 6.42 3.66 20.57
CA VAL A 57 6.16 2.40 21.28
C VAL A 57 5.14 1.59 20.51
N TYR A 58 5.50 0.36 20.14
CA TYR A 58 4.59 -0.61 19.57
C TYR A 58 3.60 -1.10 20.65
N LEU A 59 2.31 -1.11 20.34
CA LEU A 59 1.25 -1.60 21.22
C LEU A 59 0.72 -2.96 20.77
N LYS A 60 0.32 -3.06 19.51
CA LYS A 60 -0.18 -4.28 18.85
C LYS A 60 -0.17 -4.10 17.34
N HIS A 61 -0.47 -5.14 16.60
CA HIS A 61 -0.76 -5.04 15.17
C HIS A 61 -2.09 -5.71 14.81
N GLY A 62 -2.55 -5.42 13.61
CA GLY A 62 -3.79 -5.96 13.05
C GLY A 62 -3.57 -7.17 12.14
N THR A 63 -4.43 -7.32 11.15
CA THR A 63 -4.40 -8.40 10.17
C THR A 63 -3.04 -8.51 9.48
N GLU A 64 -2.52 -9.74 9.39
CA GLU A 64 -1.29 -10.07 8.67
C GLU A 64 -1.62 -10.40 7.21
N HIS A 65 -1.10 -9.61 6.29
CA HIS A 65 -1.28 -9.80 4.85
C HIS A 65 -0.04 -10.39 4.23
N SER A 66 -0.16 -11.54 3.59
CA SER A 66 0.93 -12.21 2.87
C SER A 66 0.45 -12.90 1.61
N ILE A 67 1.37 -13.12 0.67
CA ILE A 67 1.17 -13.97 -0.50
C ILE A 67 2.36 -14.92 -0.64
N PRO A 68 2.15 -16.17 -1.05
CA PRO A 68 3.22 -17.19 -1.09
C PRO A 68 4.07 -17.10 -2.35
N ARG A 69 4.17 -15.93 -2.99
CA ARG A 69 4.92 -15.74 -4.24
C ARG A 69 5.87 -14.54 -4.14
N ASP A 70 6.96 -14.60 -4.89
CA ASP A 70 7.95 -13.53 -5.01
C ASP A 70 8.47 -13.03 -3.66
N ARG A 71 8.58 -11.72 -3.49
CA ARG A 71 8.98 -11.10 -2.24
C ARG A 71 7.81 -10.86 -1.27
N GLY A 72 6.62 -11.38 -1.55
CA GLY A 72 5.43 -11.15 -0.72
C GLY A 72 4.85 -9.75 -0.89
N LEU A 73 4.33 -9.20 0.21
CA LEU A 73 3.68 -7.88 0.26
C LEU A 73 4.52 -6.89 1.06
N TYR A 74 4.74 -5.70 0.51
CA TYR A 74 5.62 -4.70 1.12
C TYR A 74 5.18 -3.27 0.75
N GLU A 75 5.80 -2.27 1.42
CA GLU A 75 5.48 -0.84 1.27
C GLU A 75 3.96 -0.57 1.31
N PRO A 76 3.29 -1.02 2.41
CA PRO A 76 1.87 -0.77 2.58
C PRO A 76 1.60 0.72 2.80
N SER A 77 0.47 1.23 2.29
CA SER A 77 0.02 2.61 2.52
C SER A 77 -1.44 2.62 2.97
N LEU A 78 -1.71 3.36 4.04
CA LEU A 78 -2.99 3.41 4.74
C LEU A 78 -3.60 4.80 4.64
N ILE A 79 -4.91 4.87 4.47
CA ILE A 79 -5.69 6.09 4.61
C ILE A 79 -7.00 5.81 5.34
N GLU A 80 -7.50 6.81 6.07
CA GLU A 80 -8.89 6.86 6.51
C GLU A 80 -9.70 7.68 5.52
N HIS A 81 -10.89 7.21 5.14
CA HIS A 81 -11.82 7.91 4.28
C HIS A 81 -13.26 7.58 4.69
N LYS A 82 -14.02 8.58 5.13
CA LYS A 82 -15.43 8.46 5.54
C LYS A 82 -15.69 7.38 6.61
N GLY A 83 -14.76 7.23 7.56
CA GLY A 83 -14.90 6.28 8.67
C GLY A 83 -14.48 4.84 8.34
N GLU A 84 -14.00 4.58 7.13
CA GLU A 84 -13.38 3.32 6.73
C GLU A 84 -11.87 3.51 6.48
N TYR A 85 -11.11 2.44 6.61
CA TYR A 85 -9.67 2.42 6.38
C TYR A 85 -9.35 1.61 5.14
N PHE A 86 -8.54 2.18 4.25
CA PHE A 86 -8.13 1.57 2.99
C PHE A 86 -6.62 1.33 3.00
N LEU A 87 -6.21 0.10 2.72
CA LEU A 87 -4.81 -0.30 2.69
C LEU A 87 -4.44 -0.78 1.28
N THR A 88 -3.45 -0.14 0.66
CA THR A 88 -2.82 -0.64 -0.56
C THR A 88 -1.48 -1.28 -0.24
N LEU A 89 -1.12 -2.32 -0.99
CA LEU A 89 0.03 -3.18 -0.75
C LEU A 89 0.78 -3.40 -2.06
N ARG A 90 2.06 -3.13 -2.06
CA ARG A 90 2.93 -3.40 -3.19
C ARG A 90 3.32 -4.87 -3.25
N ALA A 91 3.38 -5.43 -4.46
CA ALA A 91 4.04 -6.70 -4.76
C ALA A 91 4.84 -6.60 -6.07
N ASP A 92 5.54 -7.67 -6.47
CA ASP A 92 6.45 -7.61 -7.61
C ASP A 92 5.72 -7.49 -8.96
N HIS A 93 4.56 -8.09 -9.11
CA HIS A 93 3.83 -8.13 -10.38
C HIS A 93 2.51 -7.38 -10.40
N SER A 94 1.95 -7.10 -9.22
CA SER A 94 0.68 -6.38 -9.07
C SER A 94 0.64 -5.65 -7.72
N GLY A 95 -0.26 -4.69 -7.57
CA GLY A 95 -0.64 -4.14 -6.27
C GLY A 95 -1.87 -4.85 -5.74
N PHE A 96 -2.08 -4.75 -4.44
CA PHE A 96 -3.24 -5.30 -3.74
C PHE A 96 -3.93 -4.21 -2.93
N VAL A 97 -5.21 -4.44 -2.65
CA VAL A 97 -6.04 -3.54 -1.86
C VAL A 97 -6.92 -4.32 -0.90
N THR A 98 -7.23 -3.69 0.22
CA THR A 98 -8.24 -4.14 1.17
C THR A 98 -8.83 -2.95 1.92
N LYS A 99 -9.94 -3.16 2.63
CA LYS A 99 -10.55 -2.19 3.52
C LYS A 99 -10.90 -2.80 4.88
N GLY A 100 -11.13 -1.95 5.86
CA GLY A 100 -11.52 -2.31 7.22
C GLY A 100 -12.11 -1.12 7.96
N ILE A 101 -12.64 -1.36 9.16
CA ILE A 101 -13.41 -0.35 9.92
C ILE A 101 -12.64 0.29 11.07
N ASP A 102 -11.52 -0.28 11.50
CA ASP A 102 -10.77 0.16 12.68
C ASP A 102 -9.28 0.42 12.41
N GLY A 103 -8.85 0.27 11.14
CA GLY A 103 -7.46 0.42 10.71
C GLY A 103 -6.52 -0.71 11.15
N LEU A 104 -7.04 -1.76 11.79
CA LEU A 104 -6.30 -2.95 12.22
C LEU A 104 -6.91 -4.23 11.64
N SER A 105 -8.22 -4.33 11.60
CA SER A 105 -8.97 -5.48 11.09
C SER A 105 -9.36 -5.22 9.64
N PHE A 106 -8.80 -6.00 8.72
CA PHE A 106 -9.01 -5.83 7.29
C PHE A 106 -9.66 -7.07 6.66
N GLU A 107 -10.42 -6.83 5.60
CA GLU A 107 -10.96 -7.87 4.73
C GLU A 107 -9.85 -8.65 4.01
N LYS A 108 -10.23 -9.70 3.27
CA LYS A 108 -9.30 -10.40 2.40
C LYS A 108 -8.79 -9.47 1.30
N ILE A 109 -7.47 -9.42 1.11
CA ILE A 109 -6.84 -8.67 0.02
C ILE A 109 -7.30 -9.15 -1.35
N ARG A 110 -7.38 -8.23 -2.31
CA ARG A 110 -7.61 -8.51 -3.74
C ARG A 110 -6.63 -7.72 -4.60
N GLU A 111 -6.32 -8.23 -5.77
CA GLU A 111 -5.48 -7.51 -6.71
C GLU A 111 -6.21 -6.25 -7.23
N TRP A 112 -5.45 -5.19 -7.49
CA TRP A 112 -5.98 -3.98 -8.09
C TRP A 112 -6.49 -4.23 -9.51
N THR A 113 -7.71 -3.82 -9.77
CA THR A 113 -8.33 -3.80 -11.09
C THR A 113 -8.87 -2.43 -11.43
N PHE A 114 -9.17 -2.23 -12.68
CA PHE A 114 -10.09 -1.18 -13.10
C PHE A 114 -11.55 -1.61 -12.88
N ASP A 115 -12.47 -0.67 -12.98
CA ASP A 115 -13.92 -0.85 -12.85
C ASP A 115 -14.53 -1.75 -13.95
N ASP A 116 -13.83 -1.93 -15.07
CA ASP A 116 -14.15 -2.89 -16.14
C ASP A 116 -13.63 -4.32 -15.86
N GLY A 117 -13.02 -4.55 -14.70
CA GLY A 117 -12.48 -5.84 -14.27
C GLY A 117 -11.11 -6.19 -14.82
N LYS A 118 -10.52 -5.37 -15.69
CA LYS A 118 -9.16 -5.59 -16.18
C LYS A 118 -8.12 -5.29 -15.10
N PRO A 119 -6.99 -6.03 -15.06
CA PRO A 119 -5.90 -5.73 -14.13
C PRO A 119 -5.40 -4.29 -14.25
N LEU A 120 -5.07 -3.67 -13.11
CA LEU A 120 -4.45 -2.34 -13.09
C LEU A 120 -3.03 -2.36 -13.65
N GLU A 121 -2.37 -3.51 -13.58
CA GLU A 121 -0.98 -3.69 -14.01
C GLU A 121 0.04 -2.77 -13.30
N SER A 122 -0.23 -2.44 -12.03
CA SER A 122 0.67 -1.69 -11.17
C SER A 122 1.87 -2.57 -10.79
N TYR A 123 2.93 -2.46 -11.59
CA TYR A 123 4.08 -3.34 -11.55
C TYR A 123 5.17 -2.81 -10.64
N ASN A 124 5.44 -3.53 -9.54
CA ASN A 124 6.61 -3.35 -8.67
C ASN A 124 6.90 -1.90 -8.25
N THR A 125 5.84 -1.13 -7.96
CA THR A 125 5.94 0.24 -7.47
C THR A 125 4.97 0.47 -6.32
N GLN A 126 5.32 1.37 -5.41
CA GLN A 126 4.43 1.78 -4.33
C GLN A 126 3.23 2.56 -4.88
N GLN A 127 2.16 2.51 -4.11
CA GLN A 127 0.94 3.26 -4.36
C GLN A 127 0.59 4.06 -3.12
N HIS A 128 0.01 5.25 -3.32
CA HIS A 128 -0.38 6.13 -2.23
C HIS A 128 -1.79 6.66 -2.44
N TRP A 129 -2.39 7.09 -1.36
CA TRP A 129 -3.76 7.55 -1.31
C TRP A 129 -3.87 9.08 -1.22
N ILE A 130 -4.96 9.60 -1.75
CA ILE A 130 -5.46 10.95 -1.45
C ILE A 130 -6.95 10.86 -1.16
N SER A 131 -7.40 11.51 -0.08
CA SER A 131 -8.81 11.78 0.18
C SER A 131 -9.05 13.26 -0.01
N ALA A 132 -9.84 13.63 -1.00
CA ALA A 132 -10.12 15.03 -1.34
C ALA A 132 -11.50 15.18 -1.97
N GLY A 133 -12.21 16.29 -1.65
CA GLY A 133 -13.50 16.59 -2.23
C GLY A 133 -14.59 15.54 -2.01
N GLY A 134 -14.43 14.69 -0.98
CA GLY A 134 -15.36 13.58 -0.74
C GLY A 134 -15.10 12.33 -1.58
N SER A 135 -14.08 12.33 -2.44
CA SER A 135 -13.62 11.18 -3.23
C SER A 135 -12.30 10.63 -2.71
N LEU A 136 -12.07 9.35 -2.98
CA LEU A 136 -10.84 8.62 -2.68
C LEU A 136 -10.06 8.43 -3.98
N PHE A 137 -8.77 8.76 -3.98
CA PHE A 137 -7.90 8.63 -5.14
C PHE A 137 -6.70 7.75 -4.82
N LEU A 138 -6.23 7.02 -5.85
CA LEU A 138 -4.96 6.30 -5.83
C LEU A 138 -3.95 7.02 -6.73
N ILE A 139 -2.72 7.18 -6.21
CA ILE A 139 -1.55 7.61 -6.99
C ILE A 139 -0.70 6.38 -7.23
N TYR A 140 -0.36 6.10 -8.48
CA TYR A 140 0.31 4.87 -8.88
C TYR A 140 1.06 4.99 -10.20
N THR A 141 1.91 4.02 -10.47
CA THR A 141 2.45 3.76 -11.80
C THR A 141 1.98 2.39 -12.28
N ARG A 142 1.92 2.19 -13.59
CA ARG A 142 1.50 0.94 -14.20
C ARG A 142 2.11 0.73 -15.58
N ARG A 143 1.99 -0.47 -16.11
CA ARG A 143 2.24 -0.72 -17.51
C ARG A 143 1.16 0.00 -18.35
N ALA A 144 1.58 0.93 -19.18
CA ALA A 144 0.70 1.79 -19.96
C ALA A 144 0.82 1.60 -21.47
N GLY A 145 1.38 0.48 -21.91
CA GLY A 145 1.49 0.11 -23.31
C GLY A 145 2.66 0.77 -24.06
N ASP A 146 2.98 2.01 -23.78
CA ASP A 146 4.04 2.80 -24.40
C ASP A 146 5.25 3.08 -23.48
N ASN A 147 5.19 2.67 -22.21
CA ASN A 147 6.23 2.92 -21.22
C ASN A 147 7.14 1.71 -20.91
N ASN A 148 7.22 0.74 -21.82
CA ASN A 148 8.07 -0.44 -21.64
C ASN A 148 9.58 -0.14 -21.62
N HIS A 149 9.99 1.01 -22.17
CA HIS A 149 11.38 1.49 -22.14
C HIS A 149 11.78 2.08 -20.79
N ILE A 150 10.81 2.34 -19.90
CA ILE A 150 11.05 2.93 -18.58
C ILE A 150 11.27 1.83 -17.55
N PHE A 151 12.36 1.93 -16.80
CA PHE A 151 12.69 0.97 -15.75
C PHE A 151 11.52 0.80 -14.75
N ARG A 152 11.02 -0.43 -14.63
CA ARG A 152 9.88 -0.78 -13.77
C ARG A 152 8.61 0.04 -14.03
N HIS A 153 8.44 0.61 -15.21
CA HIS A 153 7.28 1.44 -15.57
C HIS A 153 6.99 2.58 -14.58
N ARG A 154 8.05 3.20 -14.01
CA ARG A 154 7.94 4.21 -12.96
C ARG A 154 7.42 5.57 -13.45
N ALA A 155 7.29 5.75 -14.73
CA ALA A 155 6.65 6.91 -15.35
C ALA A 155 5.75 6.47 -16.49
N PRO A 156 4.71 7.25 -16.80
CA PRO A 156 4.23 8.41 -16.06
C PRO A 156 3.60 8.01 -14.71
N LEU A 157 3.52 8.97 -13.78
CA LEU A 157 2.75 8.83 -12.55
C LEU A 157 1.30 9.15 -12.83
N PHE A 158 0.41 8.26 -12.47
CA PHE A 158 -1.04 8.40 -12.65
C PHE A 158 -1.74 8.75 -11.35
N ILE A 159 -2.90 9.38 -11.46
CA ILE A 159 -3.91 9.54 -10.42
C ILE A 159 -5.26 9.14 -10.99
N ALA A 160 -6.06 8.42 -10.21
CA ALA A 160 -7.44 8.10 -10.57
C ALA A 160 -8.31 7.97 -9.33
N GLU A 161 -9.60 8.19 -9.49
CA GLU A 161 -10.61 7.95 -8.46
C GLU A 161 -10.78 6.44 -8.22
N VAL A 162 -11.01 6.08 -6.97
CA VAL A 162 -11.27 4.71 -6.53
C VAL A 162 -12.74 4.58 -6.13
N ASP A 163 -13.38 3.52 -6.60
CA ASP A 163 -14.66 3.06 -6.04
C ASP A 163 -14.39 2.35 -4.70
N PRO A 164 -14.76 2.95 -3.55
CA PRO A 164 -14.43 2.41 -2.23
C PRO A 164 -15.22 1.14 -1.89
N GLU A 165 -16.38 0.91 -2.54
CA GLU A 165 -17.17 -0.29 -2.31
C GLU A 165 -16.64 -1.48 -3.12
N ARG A 166 -16.31 -1.24 -4.38
CA ARG A 166 -15.82 -2.28 -5.28
C ARG A 166 -14.30 -2.48 -5.15
N LEU A 167 -13.57 -1.56 -4.52
CA LEU A 167 -12.11 -1.54 -4.40
C LEU A 167 -11.43 -1.66 -5.76
N CYS A 168 -11.82 -0.81 -6.70
CA CYS A 168 -11.26 -0.75 -8.03
C CYS A 168 -11.03 0.70 -8.47
N VAL A 169 -10.14 0.90 -9.42
CA VAL A 169 -9.86 2.20 -10.03
C VAL A 169 -10.91 2.50 -11.11
N ILE A 170 -11.52 3.67 -11.07
CA ILE A 170 -12.46 4.13 -12.09
C ILE A 170 -11.64 4.60 -13.29
N ARG A 171 -11.57 3.77 -14.34
CA ARG A 171 -10.71 3.98 -15.51
C ARG A 171 -10.92 5.34 -16.19
N SER A 172 -12.14 5.80 -16.30
CA SER A 172 -12.47 7.06 -16.97
C SER A 172 -11.91 8.30 -16.26
N THR A 173 -11.52 8.16 -14.99
CA THR A 173 -10.95 9.25 -14.18
C THR A 173 -9.43 9.30 -14.20
N GLU A 174 -8.78 8.29 -14.81
CA GLU A 174 -7.31 8.22 -14.85
C GLU A 174 -6.72 9.42 -15.59
N LYS A 175 -5.76 10.06 -14.97
CA LYS A 175 -5.00 11.18 -15.51
C LYS A 175 -3.52 11.02 -15.22
N VAL A 176 -2.69 11.52 -16.11
CA VAL A 176 -1.26 11.68 -15.85
C VAL A 176 -1.08 12.83 -14.88
N LEU A 177 -0.55 12.53 -13.69
CA LEU A 177 -0.21 13.51 -12.66
C LEU A 177 1.17 14.13 -12.92
N LEU A 178 2.15 13.27 -13.25
CA LEU A 178 3.48 13.68 -13.68
C LEU A 178 3.84 12.91 -14.94
N ALA A 179 4.11 13.64 -16.01
CA ALA A 179 4.56 13.05 -17.26
C ALA A 179 5.99 12.52 -17.13
N GLU A 180 6.34 11.58 -17.99
CA GLU A 180 7.72 11.22 -18.21
C GLU A 180 8.51 12.44 -18.71
N ASN A 181 9.66 12.70 -18.08
CA ASN A 181 10.68 13.55 -18.64
C ASN A 181 12.06 12.92 -18.39
N GLU A 182 13.05 13.25 -19.20
CA GLU A 182 14.38 12.67 -19.14
C GLU A 182 15.07 12.84 -17.79
N ALA A 183 14.66 13.81 -16.97
CA ALA A 183 15.22 14.08 -15.65
C ALA A 183 14.59 13.23 -14.54
N THR A 184 13.45 12.62 -14.78
CA THR A 184 12.67 11.87 -13.78
C THR A 184 12.77 10.35 -13.90
N LEU A 185 13.65 9.83 -14.72
CA LEU A 185 13.98 8.41 -14.74
C LEU A 185 14.66 8.04 -13.41
N GLY A 186 13.83 8.08 -12.38
CA GLY A 186 14.23 8.04 -10.99
C GLY A 186 15.00 6.79 -10.64
N ASN A 187 16.25 7.00 -10.33
CA ASN A 187 16.97 6.21 -9.36
C ASN A 187 16.51 6.68 -7.96
N SER A 188 15.43 6.13 -7.48
CA SER A 188 15.07 6.22 -6.07
C SER A 188 14.85 4.83 -5.51
#